data_decf16745431350035a9acfb2e571ed3
#
_entry.id   decf16745431350035a9acfb2e571ed3
#
_cell.length_a   1.000
_cell.length_b   1.000
_cell.length_c   1.000
_cell.angle_alpha   90.00
_cell.angle_beta   90.00
_cell.angle_gamma   90.00
#
_symmetry.space_group_name_H-M   'P 1'
#
loop_
_entity.id
_entity.type
_entity.pdbx_description
1 polymer ?
#
loop_
_entity_poly.entity_id
_entity_poly.type
_entity_poly.pdbx_seq_one_letter_code
_entity_poly.pdbx_strand_id
1 'polypeptide(L)'
;MRRIVLLVWVMVAAASSSLWGAEQQDSPVGKPAGSGVIVHSDGYVLTAEHVIANAKWIFVMTAEEFRAPAILVSTDSEHDLALLKIETVGLTEAPIGYAGAVRLDQKIITAGFSFGLREVSVTRGRIAAVRTRGVQRVFQVDAAINPGNSGGPIFNGRGEVVGVMTSKFSHPSGIVPEGMSFAGPISYATPLLAKKCRNKSRLTRYTSQIERMNLAIY
;
A
#
# COMPACT_ATOMS: atom_id res chain seq x y z
N MET A 1 -7.08 20.34 -15.23
CA MET A 1 -7.68 19.56 -14.14
C MET A 1 -6.60 18.68 -13.53
N ARG A 2 -6.21 18.93 -12.28
CA ARG A 2 -5.25 18.07 -11.56
C ARG A 2 -5.97 16.76 -11.24
N ARG A 3 -5.55 15.66 -11.85
CA ARG A 3 -6.03 14.32 -11.49
C ARG A 3 -5.60 14.05 -10.05
N ILE A 4 -6.56 13.93 -9.16
CA ILE A 4 -6.32 13.49 -7.79
C ILE A 4 -5.99 12.00 -7.89
N VAL A 5 -4.74 11.64 -7.60
CA VAL A 5 -4.34 10.25 -7.47
C VAL A 5 -4.94 9.73 -6.18
N LEU A 6 -5.87 8.81 -6.27
CA LEU A 6 -6.50 8.20 -5.11
C LEU A 6 -5.49 7.30 -4.40
N LEU A 7 -4.97 7.83 -3.31
CA LEU A 7 -4.26 7.07 -2.31
C LEU A 7 -5.28 6.33 -1.45
N VAL A 8 -4.94 5.12 -1.10
CA VAL A 8 -5.78 4.30 -0.26
C VAL A 8 -5.07 3.87 1.01
N TRP A 9 -5.84 3.79 2.04
CA TRP A 9 -5.43 3.23 3.31
C TRP A 9 -5.67 1.73 3.30
N VAL A 10 -4.69 0.94 3.66
CA VAL A 10 -4.84 -0.50 3.81
C VAL A 10 -5.00 -0.82 5.28
N MET A 11 -6.13 -1.41 5.62
CA MET A 11 -6.50 -1.82 6.96
C MET A 11 -6.56 -3.34 7.02
N VAL A 12 -6.09 -3.91 8.12
CA VAL A 12 -6.15 -5.35 8.36
C VAL A 12 -6.87 -5.66 9.67
N ALA A 13 -7.69 -6.69 9.67
CA ALA A 13 -8.29 -7.24 10.87
C ALA A 13 -7.73 -8.63 11.13
N ALA A 14 -7.23 -8.84 12.35
CA ALA A 14 -6.90 -10.16 12.87
C ALA A 14 -8.14 -10.80 13.50
N ALA A 15 -8.26 -12.14 13.46
CA ALA A 15 -9.24 -12.83 14.27
C ALA A 15 -8.76 -12.81 15.72
N SER A 16 -9.36 -12.03 16.59
CA SER A 16 -9.19 -12.23 18.03
C SER A 16 -10.06 -13.39 18.47
N SER A 17 -9.45 -14.54 18.71
CA SER A 17 -10.04 -15.59 19.54
C SER A 17 -9.71 -15.27 21.01
N SER A 18 -10.50 -14.45 21.66
CA SER A 18 -10.51 -14.36 23.11
C SER A 18 -11.95 -14.39 23.60
N LEU A 19 -12.37 -15.56 24.05
CA LEU A 19 -13.44 -15.72 25.03
C LEU A 19 -13.00 -15.04 26.33
N TRP A 20 -13.90 -14.18 26.84
CA TRP A 20 -13.98 -13.62 28.17
C TRP A 20 -13.54 -12.18 28.41
N GLY A 21 -14.56 -11.35 28.60
CA GLY A 21 -14.73 -10.34 29.65
C GLY A 21 -13.99 -9.04 29.43
N ALA A 22 -14.69 -8.10 28.92
CA ALA A 22 -14.81 -6.68 29.28
C ALA A 22 -15.19 -5.87 28.04
N GLU A 23 -16.19 -5.04 28.21
CA GLU A 23 -16.69 -4.08 27.22
C GLU A 23 -15.59 -3.13 26.77
N GLN A 24 -14.93 -3.48 25.67
CA GLN A 24 -14.38 -2.52 24.74
C GLN A 24 -15.03 -2.83 23.41
N GLN A 25 -15.82 -1.90 22.92
CA GLN A 25 -16.33 -1.86 21.57
C GLN A 25 -15.16 -1.88 20.60
N ASP A 26 -14.56 -3.06 20.40
CA ASP A 26 -13.73 -3.36 19.26
C ASP A 26 -14.68 -3.40 18.05
N SER A 27 -14.88 -2.25 17.45
CA SER A 27 -15.38 -2.18 16.08
C SER A 27 -14.62 -3.21 15.26
N PRO A 28 -15.27 -3.98 14.39
CA PRO A 28 -14.61 -4.86 13.43
C PRO A 28 -13.83 -4.07 12.36
N VAL A 29 -13.57 -2.82 12.62
CA VAL A 29 -12.76 -1.87 11.87
C VAL A 29 -11.31 -2.26 12.09
N GLY A 30 -10.70 -2.95 11.13
CA GLY A 30 -9.30 -3.32 11.18
C GLY A 30 -8.39 -2.15 11.54
N LYS A 31 -7.28 -2.46 12.18
CA LYS A 31 -6.28 -1.44 12.51
C LYS A 31 -5.62 -0.94 11.23
N PRO A 32 -5.31 0.38 11.12
CA PRO A 32 -4.50 0.90 10.04
C PRO A 32 -3.17 0.16 9.98
N ALA A 33 -2.86 -0.41 8.83
CA ALA A 33 -1.64 -1.19 8.66
C ALA A 33 -0.63 -0.49 7.73
N GLY A 34 -1.12 0.26 6.74
CA GLY A 34 -0.27 0.95 5.79
C GLY A 34 -1.06 1.68 4.71
N SER A 35 -0.36 2.07 3.68
CA SER A 35 -0.87 2.81 2.53
C SER A 35 -0.85 1.95 1.27
N GLY A 36 -1.54 2.40 0.25
CA GLY A 36 -1.51 1.79 -1.07
C GLY A 36 -1.79 2.82 -2.15
N VAL A 37 -1.60 2.43 -3.39
CA VAL A 37 -1.88 3.26 -4.56
C VAL A 37 -2.76 2.52 -5.55
N ILE A 38 -3.79 3.20 -6.07
CA ILE A 38 -4.66 2.66 -7.12
C ILE A 38 -3.88 2.65 -8.43
N VAL A 39 -3.66 1.47 -8.99
CA VAL A 39 -2.88 1.24 -10.20
C VAL A 39 -3.73 0.84 -11.41
N HIS A 40 -5.04 0.73 -11.23
CA HIS A 40 -6.00 0.50 -12.31
C HIS A 40 -7.41 0.94 -11.89
N SER A 41 -8.15 1.55 -12.81
CA SER A 41 -9.50 2.08 -12.60
C SER A 41 -10.54 1.03 -12.20
N ASP A 42 -10.29 -0.25 -12.45
CA ASP A 42 -11.12 -1.37 -11.99
C ASP A 42 -10.90 -1.75 -10.53
N GLY A 43 -10.18 -0.96 -9.73
CA GLY A 43 -9.99 -1.20 -8.30
C GLY A 43 -8.80 -2.10 -7.95
N TYR A 44 -7.75 -2.11 -8.76
CA TYR A 44 -6.49 -2.74 -8.34
C TYR A 44 -5.65 -1.76 -7.54
N VAL A 45 -5.19 -2.23 -6.38
CA VAL A 45 -4.40 -1.47 -5.41
C VAL A 45 -3.07 -2.17 -5.19
N LEU A 46 -1.99 -1.43 -5.33
CA LEU A 46 -0.64 -1.90 -4.99
C LEU A 46 -0.27 -1.39 -3.60
N THR A 47 0.28 -2.28 -2.78
CA THR A 47 0.77 -2.00 -1.43
C THR A 47 2.02 -2.84 -1.12
N ALA A 48 2.60 -2.70 0.08
CA ALA A 48 3.65 -3.59 0.54
C ALA A 48 3.08 -4.89 1.10
N GLU A 49 3.77 -6.02 0.91
CA GLU A 49 3.31 -7.32 1.39
C GLU A 49 3.23 -7.37 2.91
N HIS A 50 4.24 -6.84 3.61
CA HIS A 50 4.26 -6.84 5.08
C HIS A 50 3.07 -6.10 5.70
N VAL A 51 2.45 -5.15 4.98
CA VAL A 51 1.23 -4.43 5.43
C VAL A 51 0.04 -5.37 5.58
N ILE A 52 -0.03 -6.41 4.76
CA ILE A 52 -1.13 -7.37 4.77
C ILE A 52 -0.73 -8.73 5.34
N ALA A 53 0.50 -8.87 5.81
CA ALA A 53 0.99 -10.12 6.38
C ALA A 53 0.10 -10.57 7.55
N ASN A 54 -0.31 -11.85 7.54
CA ASN A 54 -1.19 -12.46 8.55
C ASN A 54 -2.59 -11.84 8.66
N ALA A 55 -3.00 -11.00 7.71
CA ALA A 55 -4.34 -10.44 7.68
C ALA A 55 -5.39 -11.51 7.37
N LYS A 56 -6.39 -11.67 8.25
CA LYS A 56 -7.57 -12.48 7.95
C LYS A 56 -8.52 -11.73 7.00
N TRP A 57 -8.65 -10.44 7.21
CA TRP A 57 -9.49 -9.55 6.42
C TRP A 57 -8.71 -8.31 6.01
N ILE A 58 -8.87 -7.90 4.78
CA ILE A 58 -8.22 -6.71 4.23
C ILE A 58 -9.32 -5.75 3.79
N PHE A 59 -9.18 -4.49 4.21
CA PHE A 59 -10.03 -3.40 3.76
C PHE A 59 -9.17 -2.31 3.16
N VAL A 60 -9.71 -1.64 2.18
CA VAL A 60 -9.14 -0.46 1.56
C VAL A 60 -10.07 0.71 1.85
N MET A 61 -9.52 1.82 2.32
CA MET A 61 -10.25 3.05 2.56
C MET A 61 -9.63 4.19 1.78
N THR A 62 -10.45 5.00 1.10
CA THR A 62 -10.01 6.22 0.42
C THR A 62 -9.97 7.41 1.36
N ALA A 63 -9.36 8.52 0.92
CA ALA A 63 -9.38 9.77 1.68
C ALA A 63 -10.80 10.36 1.83
N GLU A 64 -11.74 9.99 0.94
CA GLU A 64 -13.15 10.36 1.03
C GLU A 64 -13.97 9.40 1.91
N GLU A 65 -13.29 8.59 2.73
CA GLU A 65 -13.91 7.62 3.65
C GLU A 65 -14.67 6.46 2.95
N PHE A 66 -14.56 6.32 1.64
CA PHE A 66 -15.08 5.14 0.97
C PHE A 66 -14.27 3.92 1.41
N ARG A 67 -14.95 2.91 1.93
CA ARG A 67 -14.37 1.68 2.46
C ARG A 67 -14.86 0.48 1.67
N ALA A 68 -13.95 -0.37 1.24
CA ALA A 68 -14.27 -1.60 0.53
C ALA A 68 -13.44 -2.78 1.03
N PRO A 69 -14.03 -3.98 1.12
CA PRO A 69 -13.27 -5.19 1.32
C PRO A 69 -12.37 -5.46 0.11
N ALA A 70 -11.16 -5.93 0.39
CA ALA A 70 -10.18 -6.22 -0.63
C ALA A 70 -9.74 -7.68 -0.59
N ILE A 71 -9.52 -8.28 -1.74
CA ILE A 71 -8.90 -9.60 -1.86
C ILE A 71 -7.46 -9.50 -2.33
N LEU A 72 -6.64 -10.39 -1.84
CA LEU A 72 -5.29 -10.57 -2.33
C LEU A 72 -5.32 -11.26 -3.70
N VAL A 73 -4.76 -10.58 -4.70
CA VAL A 73 -4.59 -11.10 -6.07
C VAL A 73 -3.27 -11.83 -6.21
N SER A 74 -2.19 -11.21 -5.77
CA SER A 74 -0.83 -11.74 -5.89
C SER A 74 0.11 -11.03 -4.94
N THR A 75 1.17 -11.73 -4.51
CA THR A 75 2.30 -11.17 -3.75
C THR A 75 3.62 -11.40 -4.48
N ASP A 76 4.60 -10.61 -4.11
CA ASP A 76 6.01 -10.78 -4.39
C ASP A 76 6.77 -10.52 -3.08
N SER A 77 7.04 -11.61 -2.35
CA SER A 77 7.70 -11.53 -1.04
C SER A 77 9.16 -11.13 -1.15
N GLU A 78 9.79 -11.33 -2.30
CA GLU A 78 11.16 -10.90 -2.53
C GLU A 78 11.28 -9.38 -2.55
N HIS A 79 10.32 -8.70 -3.19
CA HIS A 79 10.30 -7.24 -3.36
C HIS A 79 9.33 -6.53 -2.41
N ASP A 80 8.70 -7.29 -1.47
CA ASP A 80 7.73 -6.76 -0.50
C ASP A 80 6.54 -6.05 -1.18
N LEU A 81 5.93 -6.69 -2.17
CA LEU A 81 4.80 -6.14 -2.91
C LEU A 81 3.57 -7.04 -2.82
N ALA A 82 2.40 -6.43 -2.75
CA ALA A 82 1.11 -7.10 -2.85
C ALA A 82 0.16 -6.33 -3.76
N LEU A 83 -0.55 -7.06 -4.61
CA LEU A 83 -1.62 -6.55 -5.44
C LEU A 83 -2.97 -6.98 -4.85
N LEU A 84 -3.79 -6.00 -4.51
CA LEU A 84 -5.13 -6.17 -3.99
C LEU A 84 -6.17 -5.83 -5.06
N LYS A 85 -7.41 -6.31 -4.87
CA LYS A 85 -8.57 -5.98 -5.69
C LYS A 85 -9.75 -5.62 -4.80
N ILE A 86 -10.36 -4.47 -5.04
CA ILE A 86 -11.63 -4.03 -4.46
C ILE A 86 -12.73 -4.05 -5.52
N GLU A 87 -13.98 -4.26 -5.11
CA GLU A 87 -15.14 -4.30 -6.02
C GLU A 87 -15.67 -2.88 -6.27
N THR A 88 -14.94 -2.14 -7.06
CA THR A 88 -15.33 -0.80 -7.50
C THR A 88 -14.72 -0.51 -8.86
N VAL A 89 -15.30 0.43 -9.57
CA VAL A 89 -14.88 0.86 -10.91
C VAL A 89 -14.86 2.38 -11.00
N GLY A 90 -14.17 2.88 -12.01
CA GLY A 90 -14.12 4.33 -12.25
C GLY A 90 -13.17 5.09 -11.32
N LEU A 91 -12.31 4.39 -10.61
CA LEU A 91 -11.29 5.01 -9.77
C LEU A 91 -10.23 5.73 -10.61
N THR A 92 -9.70 6.81 -10.07
CA THR A 92 -8.56 7.48 -10.67
C THR A 92 -7.29 6.68 -10.40
N GLU A 93 -6.69 6.13 -11.45
CA GLU A 93 -5.44 5.39 -11.35
C GLU A 93 -4.22 6.30 -11.38
N ALA A 94 -3.18 5.94 -10.65
CA ALA A 94 -1.89 6.60 -10.71
C ALA A 94 -1.14 6.18 -11.98
N PRO A 95 -0.60 7.12 -12.75
CA PRO A 95 0.24 6.76 -13.88
C PRO A 95 1.52 6.07 -13.40
N ILE A 96 1.85 4.96 -14.04
CA ILE A 96 3.07 4.20 -13.74
C ILE A 96 4.23 4.78 -14.55
N GLY A 97 5.29 5.17 -13.84
CA GLY A 97 6.51 5.70 -14.44
C GLY A 97 7.55 4.61 -14.73
N TYR A 98 8.63 5.03 -15.34
CA TYR A 98 9.75 4.14 -15.65
C TYR A 98 10.84 4.22 -14.56
N ALA A 99 10.91 3.20 -13.71
CA ALA A 99 11.86 3.14 -12.59
C ALA A 99 13.34 3.15 -13.05
N GLY A 100 13.63 2.68 -14.28
CA GLY A 100 14.97 2.72 -14.86
C GLY A 100 15.51 4.14 -15.12
N ALA A 101 14.62 5.12 -15.23
CA ALA A 101 15.00 6.53 -15.41
C ALA A 101 15.26 7.28 -14.09
N VAL A 102 15.06 6.64 -12.95
CA VAL A 102 15.31 7.25 -11.62
C VAL A 102 16.81 7.50 -11.44
N ARG A 103 17.15 8.71 -11.02
CA ARG A 103 18.53 9.19 -10.84
C ARG A 103 18.77 9.65 -9.40
N LEU A 104 20.05 9.62 -9.01
CA LEU A 104 20.50 10.26 -7.78
C LEU A 104 20.07 11.74 -7.77
N ASP A 105 19.74 12.25 -6.59
CA ASP A 105 19.27 13.62 -6.35
C ASP A 105 17.93 13.99 -7.03
N GLN A 106 17.26 13.05 -7.69
CA GLN A 106 15.95 13.28 -8.28
C GLN A 106 14.92 13.64 -7.20
N LYS A 107 14.22 14.76 -7.39
CA LYS A 107 13.10 15.15 -6.53
C LYS A 107 11.97 14.13 -6.61
N ILE A 108 11.44 13.78 -5.45
CA ILE A 108 10.31 12.86 -5.31
C ILE A 108 9.27 13.41 -4.34
N ILE A 109 8.06 12.90 -4.47
CA ILE A 109 6.98 13.11 -3.52
C ILE A 109 6.50 11.72 -3.11
N THR A 110 6.35 11.51 -1.80
CA THR A 110 5.64 10.35 -1.28
C THR A 110 4.38 10.80 -0.56
N ALA A 111 3.38 9.95 -0.57
CA ALA A 111 2.13 10.22 0.10
C ALA A 111 1.59 8.95 0.75
N GLY A 112 0.97 9.09 1.91
CA GLY A 112 0.43 7.98 2.67
C GLY A 112 -0.30 8.44 3.92
N PHE A 113 -0.76 7.49 4.70
CA PHE A 113 -1.54 7.71 5.91
C PHE A 113 -0.67 7.49 7.16
N SER A 114 0.20 8.48 7.44
CA SER A 114 1.15 8.42 8.55
C SER A 114 0.45 8.21 9.89
N PHE A 115 0.99 7.30 10.71
CA PHE A 115 0.50 6.98 12.06
C PHE A 115 -0.98 6.57 12.13
N GLY A 116 -1.56 6.14 11.02
CA GLY A 116 -2.96 5.80 10.97
C GLY A 116 -3.92 7.01 11.05
N LEU A 117 -3.42 8.20 10.78
CA LEU A 117 -4.26 9.40 10.65
C LEU A 117 -5.11 9.32 9.38
N ARG A 118 -6.30 9.88 9.43
CA ARG A 118 -7.24 9.85 8.31
C ARG A 118 -6.83 10.73 7.14
N GLU A 119 -6.07 11.76 7.43
CA GLU A 119 -5.59 12.70 6.43
C GLU A 119 -4.34 12.16 5.73
N VAL A 120 -4.27 12.37 4.42
CA VAL A 120 -3.11 12.03 3.62
C VAL A 120 -1.93 12.94 3.99
N SER A 121 -0.86 12.34 4.44
CA SER A 121 0.42 13.03 4.63
C SER A 121 1.21 13.02 3.33
N VAL A 122 1.66 14.18 2.90
CA VAL A 122 2.52 14.34 1.71
C VAL A 122 3.90 14.81 2.14
N THR A 123 4.90 14.02 1.82
CA THR A 123 6.30 14.34 2.13
C THR A 123 7.09 14.52 0.84
N ARG A 124 7.98 15.49 0.81
CA ARG A 124 8.90 15.75 -0.30
C ARG A 124 10.31 15.36 0.09
N GLY A 125 11.05 14.85 -0.87
CA GLY A 125 12.45 14.48 -0.68
C GLY A 125 13.14 14.21 -2.01
N ARG A 126 14.25 13.51 -1.93
CA ARG A 126 15.09 13.15 -3.07
C ARG A 126 15.50 11.69 -3.01
N ILE A 127 15.92 11.16 -4.14
CA ILE A 127 16.62 9.89 -4.22
C ILE A 127 18.04 10.10 -3.68
N ALA A 128 18.28 9.69 -2.44
CA ALA A 128 19.58 9.81 -1.76
C ALA A 128 20.58 8.79 -2.25
N ALA A 129 20.14 7.61 -2.69
CA ALA A 129 20.97 6.60 -3.34
C ALA A 129 20.12 5.62 -4.15
N VAL A 130 20.74 5.02 -5.18
CA VAL A 130 20.22 3.81 -5.84
C VAL A 130 21.16 2.68 -5.41
N ARG A 131 20.66 1.80 -4.54
CA ARG A 131 21.44 0.70 -3.99
C ARG A 131 21.13 -0.59 -4.71
N THR A 132 22.12 -1.48 -4.76
CA THR A 132 21.96 -2.85 -5.24
C THR A 132 22.25 -3.80 -4.08
N ARG A 133 21.33 -4.73 -3.81
CA ARG A 133 21.49 -5.80 -2.81
C ARG A 133 21.29 -7.13 -3.52
N GLY A 134 22.39 -7.79 -3.86
CA GLY A 134 22.34 -8.90 -4.79
C GLY A 134 21.87 -8.43 -6.17
N VAL A 135 20.80 -9.03 -6.69
CA VAL A 135 20.15 -8.63 -7.95
C VAL A 135 19.09 -7.55 -7.77
N GLN A 136 18.73 -7.22 -6.54
CA GLN A 136 17.66 -6.26 -6.25
C GLN A 136 18.18 -4.83 -6.23
N ARG A 137 17.48 -3.95 -6.90
CA ARG A 137 17.64 -2.49 -6.76
C ARG A 137 16.71 -1.95 -5.71
N VAL A 138 17.19 -0.97 -4.95
CA VAL A 138 16.41 -0.28 -3.91
C VAL A 138 16.72 1.20 -3.99
N PHE A 139 15.69 2.03 -3.92
CA PHE A 139 15.84 3.46 -3.78
C PHE A 139 15.95 3.82 -2.29
N GLN A 140 17.06 4.43 -1.90
CA GLN A 140 17.13 5.14 -0.64
C GLN A 140 16.63 6.57 -0.87
N VAL A 141 15.75 7.03 0.01
CA VAL A 141 15.16 8.37 -0.06
C VAL A 141 15.40 9.11 1.26
N ASP A 142 15.55 10.42 1.20
CA ASP A 142 15.68 11.30 2.36
C ASP A 142 14.33 11.86 2.85
N ALA A 143 13.24 11.47 2.19
CA ALA A 143 11.89 11.80 2.63
C ALA A 143 11.59 11.13 3.97
N ALA A 144 11.03 11.88 4.92
CA ALA A 144 10.58 11.34 6.19
C ALA A 144 9.46 10.30 5.98
N ILE A 145 9.69 9.08 6.44
CA ILE A 145 8.73 7.99 6.36
C ILE A 145 8.36 7.56 7.76
N ASN A 146 7.08 7.64 8.05
CA ASN A 146 6.49 7.26 9.31
C ASN A 146 5.75 5.94 9.19
N PRO A 147 5.53 5.21 10.30
CA PRO A 147 4.59 4.10 10.32
C PRO A 147 3.26 4.48 9.66
N GLY A 148 2.74 3.61 8.81
CA GLY A 148 1.55 3.88 8.00
C GLY A 148 1.85 4.32 6.56
N ASN A 149 3.05 4.82 6.24
CA ASN A 149 3.43 5.16 4.86
C ASN A 149 3.86 3.94 4.03
N SER A 150 4.17 2.82 4.65
CA SER A 150 4.52 1.55 3.98
C SER A 150 3.45 1.17 2.97
N GLY A 151 3.87 0.77 1.77
CA GLY A 151 2.98 0.47 0.65
C GLY A 151 2.54 1.68 -0.16
N GLY A 152 2.76 2.90 0.34
CA GLY A 152 2.48 4.14 -0.37
C GLY A 152 3.43 4.38 -1.56
N PRO A 153 3.00 5.19 -2.55
CA PRO A 153 3.77 5.46 -3.75
C PRO A 153 4.88 6.48 -3.53
N ILE A 154 5.92 6.35 -4.34
CA ILE A 154 6.86 7.43 -4.64
C ILE A 154 6.58 7.95 -6.03
N PHE A 155 6.30 9.24 -6.13
CA PHE A 155 6.06 9.94 -7.38
C PHE A 155 7.30 10.71 -7.84
N ASN A 156 7.53 10.71 -9.14
CA ASN A 156 8.48 11.63 -9.78
C ASN A 156 7.86 13.03 -10.01
N GLY A 157 8.64 13.94 -10.57
CA GLY A 157 8.19 15.31 -10.87
C GLY A 157 7.04 15.42 -11.89
N ARG A 158 6.70 14.31 -12.59
CA ARG A 158 5.55 14.24 -13.51
C ARG A 158 4.31 13.64 -12.85
N GLY A 159 4.37 13.28 -11.56
CA GLY A 159 3.29 12.62 -10.85
C GLY A 159 3.11 11.14 -11.24
N GLU A 160 4.13 10.50 -11.79
CA GLU A 160 4.16 9.08 -12.12
C GLU A 160 4.75 8.28 -10.95
N VAL A 161 4.18 7.13 -10.64
CA VAL A 161 4.69 6.22 -9.62
C VAL A 161 5.97 5.56 -10.14
N VAL A 162 7.08 5.76 -9.44
CA VAL A 162 8.39 5.17 -9.77
C VAL A 162 8.86 4.16 -8.72
N GLY A 163 8.20 4.11 -7.55
CA GLY A 163 8.51 3.17 -6.49
C GLY A 163 7.39 3.04 -5.46
N VAL A 164 7.52 2.04 -4.61
CA VAL A 164 6.62 1.74 -3.49
C VAL A 164 7.44 1.71 -2.20
N MET A 165 6.96 2.41 -1.18
CA MET A 165 7.61 2.49 0.13
C MET A 165 7.62 1.14 0.83
N THR A 166 8.77 0.75 1.38
CA THR A 166 8.95 -0.52 2.08
C THR A 166 9.84 -0.37 3.31
N SER A 167 9.54 -1.12 4.36
CA SER A 167 10.39 -1.25 5.55
C SER A 167 11.35 -2.43 5.49
N LYS A 168 11.22 -3.31 4.47
CA LYS A 168 12.00 -4.56 4.35
C LYS A 168 13.52 -4.36 4.31
N PHE A 169 13.96 -3.18 3.92
CA PHE A 169 15.38 -2.84 3.82
C PHE A 169 15.91 -2.04 5.03
N SER A 170 15.17 -2.01 6.13
CA SER A 170 15.63 -1.42 7.38
C SER A 170 16.91 -2.08 7.89
N HIS A 171 17.69 -1.37 8.68
CA HIS A 171 18.90 -1.91 9.27
C HIS A 171 18.59 -3.16 10.13
N PRO A 172 19.45 -4.19 10.16
CA PRO A 172 19.23 -5.41 10.96
C PRO A 172 18.96 -5.16 12.45
N SER A 173 19.44 -4.06 13.02
CA SER A 173 19.17 -3.66 14.41
C SER A 173 17.75 -3.15 14.65
N GLY A 174 16.91 -3.04 13.61
CA GLY A 174 15.58 -2.39 13.69
C GLY A 174 15.61 -0.87 13.82
N ILE A 175 16.80 -0.28 13.96
CA ILE A 175 16.96 1.17 14.01
C ILE A 175 16.93 1.68 12.57
N VAL A 176 15.96 2.53 12.26
CA VAL A 176 15.92 3.28 11.01
C VAL A 176 16.56 4.64 11.30
N PRO A 177 17.76 4.93 10.78
CA PRO A 177 18.37 6.23 10.97
C PRO A 177 17.46 7.31 10.37
N GLU A 178 17.40 8.47 11.03
CA GLU A 178 16.66 9.62 10.53
C GLU A 178 17.15 10.00 9.11
N GLY A 179 16.21 10.28 8.21
CA GLY A 179 16.53 10.58 6.81
C GLY A 179 16.96 9.38 5.95
N MET A 180 16.80 8.15 6.45
CA MET A 180 17.11 6.95 5.68
C MET A 180 15.87 6.07 5.53
N SER A 181 15.22 6.20 4.41
CA SER A 181 14.03 5.43 4.07
C SER A 181 14.21 4.70 2.75
N PHE A 182 13.43 3.65 2.51
CA PHE A 182 13.62 2.80 1.35
C PHE A 182 12.35 2.59 0.55
N ALA A 183 12.53 2.37 -0.77
CA ALA A 183 11.45 2.00 -1.68
C ALA A 183 11.91 1.01 -2.73
N GLY A 184 11.06 0.05 -3.03
CA GLY A 184 11.22 -0.85 -4.16
C GLY A 184 10.87 -0.13 -5.48
N PRO A 185 11.66 -0.30 -6.57
CA PRO A 185 11.29 0.17 -7.89
C PRO A 185 9.93 -0.35 -8.34
N ILE A 186 9.10 0.50 -8.96
CA ILE A 186 7.77 0.11 -9.45
C ILE A 186 7.82 -1.00 -10.51
N SER A 187 8.95 -1.16 -11.21
CA SER A 187 9.13 -2.23 -12.19
C SER A 187 8.94 -3.64 -11.62
N TYR A 188 9.17 -3.84 -10.33
CA TYR A 188 8.91 -5.11 -9.66
C TYR A 188 7.42 -5.45 -9.56
N ALA A 189 6.53 -4.47 -9.67
CA ALA A 189 5.09 -4.70 -9.73
C ALA A 189 4.60 -5.25 -11.08
N THR A 190 5.42 -5.20 -12.15
CA THR A 190 5.00 -5.61 -13.49
C THR A 190 4.45 -7.05 -13.55
N PRO A 191 5.09 -8.07 -12.93
CA PRO A 191 4.55 -9.43 -12.93
C PRO A 191 3.22 -9.55 -12.17
N LEU A 192 3.03 -8.75 -11.11
CA LEU A 192 1.79 -8.74 -10.33
C LEU A 192 0.66 -8.12 -11.15
N LEU A 193 0.95 -7.00 -11.83
CA LEU A 193 0.00 -6.30 -12.69
C LEU A 193 -0.46 -7.16 -13.89
N ALA A 194 0.37 -8.05 -14.39
CA ALA A 194 0.00 -8.98 -15.46
C ALA A 194 -1.06 -10.01 -15.02
N LYS A 195 -1.25 -10.25 -13.73
CA LYS A 195 -2.21 -11.22 -13.17
C LYS A 195 -3.63 -10.66 -12.97
N LYS A 196 -3.93 -9.47 -13.44
CA LYS A 196 -5.20 -8.74 -13.22
C LYS A 196 -6.49 -9.53 -13.57
N CYS A 197 -6.46 -10.44 -14.51
CA CYS A 197 -7.70 -10.90 -15.19
C CYS A 197 -8.47 -12.07 -14.55
N ARG A 198 -8.07 -12.65 -13.40
CA ARG A 198 -8.60 -13.95 -12.95
C ARG A 198 -9.55 -13.96 -11.73
N ASN A 199 -9.92 -12.83 -11.11
CA ASN A 199 -10.44 -12.90 -9.74
C ASN A 199 -11.85 -12.32 -9.45
N LYS A 200 -12.69 -12.05 -10.46
CA LYS A 200 -14.02 -11.44 -10.21
C LYS A 200 -14.93 -12.31 -9.32
N SER A 201 -15.01 -13.61 -9.58
CA SER A 201 -15.84 -14.56 -8.80
C SER A 201 -15.35 -14.75 -7.35
N ARG A 202 -14.05 -14.62 -7.11
CA ARG A 202 -13.46 -14.74 -5.78
C ARG A 202 -13.78 -13.53 -4.90
N LEU A 203 -13.75 -12.34 -5.48
CA LEU A 203 -14.07 -11.10 -4.78
C LEU A 203 -15.53 -11.08 -4.33
N THR A 204 -16.48 -11.39 -5.22
CA THR A 204 -17.91 -11.46 -4.88
C THR A 204 -18.19 -12.43 -3.73
N ARG A 205 -17.55 -13.61 -3.73
CA ARG A 205 -17.67 -14.58 -2.63
C ARG A 205 -17.12 -14.03 -1.31
N TYR A 206 -15.98 -13.34 -1.36
CA TYR A 206 -15.34 -12.75 -0.19
C TYR A 206 -16.22 -11.63 0.41
N THR A 207 -16.75 -10.74 -0.43
CA THR A 207 -17.67 -9.68 -0.01
C THR A 207 -18.92 -10.26 0.67
N SER A 208 -19.56 -11.25 0.05
CA SER A 208 -20.72 -11.92 0.64
C SER A 208 -20.42 -12.64 1.96
N GLN A 209 -19.20 -13.10 2.16
CA GLN A 209 -18.77 -13.70 3.42
C GLN A 209 -18.67 -12.66 4.53
N ILE A 210 -18.08 -11.49 4.23
CA ILE A 210 -17.96 -10.36 5.16
C ILE A 210 -19.35 -9.87 5.55
N GLU A 211 -20.25 -9.68 4.60
CA GLU A 211 -21.63 -9.25 4.85
C GLU A 211 -22.37 -10.20 5.80
N ARG A 212 -22.25 -11.51 5.59
CA ARG A 212 -22.84 -12.53 6.46
C ARG A 212 -22.30 -12.54 7.90
N MET A 213 -21.10 -12.01 8.11
CA MET A 213 -20.49 -11.92 9.42
C MET A 213 -20.89 -10.63 10.17
N ASN A 214 -21.84 -9.87 9.65
CA ASN A 214 -22.29 -8.58 10.22
C ASN A 214 -21.14 -7.59 10.47
N LEU A 215 -20.07 -7.71 9.71
CA LEU A 215 -19.01 -6.73 9.72
C LEU A 215 -19.53 -5.50 8.98
N ALA A 216 -19.95 -4.48 9.73
CA ALA A 216 -20.45 -3.24 9.17
C ALA A 216 -19.42 -2.64 8.18
N ILE A 217 -19.81 -2.51 6.93
CA ILE A 217 -19.00 -1.93 5.86
C ILE A 217 -19.21 -0.41 5.79
N TYR A 218 -20.01 0.14 6.73
CA TYR A 218 -20.38 1.55 6.79
C TYR A 218 -19.57 2.34 7.80
#